data_7a72a9b478798723625a4087a12bb030
#
_entry.id   7a72a9b478798723625a4087a12bb030
#
_cell.length_a   1.000
_cell.length_b   1.000
_cell.length_c   1.000
_cell.angle_alpha   90.00
_cell.angle_beta   90.00
_cell.angle_gamma   90.00
#
_symmetry.space_group_name_H-M   'P 1'
#
loop_
_entity.id
_entity.type
_entity.pdbx_description
1 polymer ?
#
loop_
_entity_poly.entity_id
_entity_poly.type
_entity_poly.pdbx_seq_one_letter_code
_entity_poly.pdbx_strand_id
1 'polypeptide(L)'
;MKKQSVTLKYIPKRLSRKDRALAAKELKKSRRLYKSGVYHTRKRIKSYPKKTSPHILNTRRIYKVEKVLPSRELARRSGCSLGALKAIVRKGEGAYFSSGSRPSQTGHSWGYARLGSAITGGKSAVVDFHIIEKGCKRSGKAYKLALKAKRVKRRHTRKTKI
;
A
#
# COMPACT_ATOMS: atom_id res chain seq x y z
N MET A 1 19.58 -1.65 21.97
CA MET A 1 19.07 -1.94 20.61
C MET A 1 19.07 -0.66 19.77
N LYS A 2 19.59 -0.72 18.54
CA LYS A 2 19.55 0.43 17.63
C LYS A 2 18.10 0.81 17.29
N LYS A 3 17.76 2.09 17.42
CA LYS A 3 16.43 2.60 17.04
C LYS A 3 16.23 2.45 15.52
N GLN A 4 15.11 1.86 15.11
CA GLN A 4 14.76 1.68 13.70
C GLN A 4 14.02 2.92 13.17
N SER A 5 14.40 3.39 11.98
CA SER A 5 13.66 4.45 11.30
C SER A 5 12.47 3.87 10.53
N VAL A 6 11.29 4.43 10.76
CA VAL A 6 10.05 4.02 10.07
C VAL A 6 9.26 5.22 9.57
N THR A 7 8.44 5.00 8.57
CA THR A 7 7.51 6.01 8.07
C THR A 7 6.55 6.46 9.18
N LEU A 8 6.40 7.76 9.38
CA LEU A 8 5.52 8.33 10.42
C LEU A 8 4.07 7.81 10.32
N LYS A 9 3.58 7.56 9.12
CA LYS A 9 2.24 7.00 8.89
C LYS A 9 2.02 5.61 9.51
N TYR A 10 3.09 4.86 9.82
CA TYR A 10 2.99 3.55 10.46
C TYR A 10 2.78 3.66 11.97
N ILE A 11 3.29 4.75 12.57
CA ILE A 11 3.12 5.08 13.99
C ILE A 11 2.67 6.55 14.10
N PRO A 12 1.40 6.84 13.76
CA PRO A 12 0.90 8.21 13.78
C PRO A 12 0.98 8.85 15.17
N LYS A 13 1.29 10.14 15.21
CA LYS A 13 1.38 10.90 16.48
C LYS A 13 0.07 10.92 17.28
N ARG A 14 -1.07 10.81 16.60
CA ARG A 14 -2.42 10.80 17.21
C ARG A 14 -2.77 9.53 18.00
N LEU A 15 -1.96 8.47 17.92
CA LEU A 15 -2.16 7.29 18.75
C LEU A 15 -1.91 7.60 20.21
N SER A 16 -2.66 6.93 21.13
CA SER A 16 -2.37 6.96 22.55
C SER A 16 -0.93 6.47 22.81
N ARG A 17 -0.33 6.89 23.93
CA ARG A 17 1.03 6.46 24.32
C ARG A 17 1.16 4.94 24.34
N LYS A 18 0.16 4.27 24.93
CA LYS A 18 0.08 2.78 24.98
C LYS A 18 0.02 2.16 23.59
N ASP A 19 -0.82 2.69 22.71
CA ASP A 19 -0.99 2.15 21.36
C ASP A 19 0.21 2.45 20.45
N ARG A 20 0.91 3.57 20.65
CA ARG A 20 2.18 3.83 19.95
C ARG A 20 3.25 2.82 20.32
N ALA A 21 3.37 2.48 21.60
CA ALA A 21 4.30 1.46 22.08
C ALA A 21 3.93 0.08 21.52
N LEU A 22 2.65 -0.28 21.51
CA LEU A 22 2.16 -1.52 20.93
C LEU A 22 2.44 -1.58 19.42
N ALA A 23 2.13 -0.54 18.67
CA ALA A 23 2.38 -0.46 17.23
C ALA A 23 3.87 -0.62 16.90
N ALA A 24 4.75 0.03 17.67
CA ALA A 24 6.20 -0.11 17.51
C ALA A 24 6.67 -1.54 17.79
N LYS A 25 6.19 -2.16 18.87
CA LYS A 25 6.51 -3.55 19.24
C LYS A 25 6.06 -4.54 18.16
N GLU A 26 4.83 -4.42 17.71
CA GLU A 26 4.26 -5.28 16.66
C GLU A 26 5.00 -5.11 15.33
N LEU A 27 5.39 -3.89 14.98
CA LEU A 27 6.15 -3.63 13.75
C LEU A 27 7.55 -4.26 13.79
N LYS A 28 8.26 -4.13 14.90
CA LYS A 28 9.57 -4.78 15.10
C LYS A 28 9.44 -6.31 15.03
N LYS A 29 8.41 -6.86 15.66
CA LYS A 29 8.11 -8.30 15.63
C LYS A 29 7.84 -8.78 14.20
N SER A 30 6.96 -8.10 13.45
CA SER A 30 6.63 -8.43 12.07
C SER A 30 7.87 -8.44 11.17
N ARG A 31 8.70 -7.42 11.25
CA ARG A 31 9.95 -7.31 10.48
C ARG A 31 10.94 -8.41 10.80
N ARG A 32 11.10 -8.75 12.09
CA ARG A 32 12.00 -9.82 12.52
C ARG A 32 11.54 -11.18 12.01
N LEU A 33 10.27 -11.50 12.17
CA LEU A 33 9.69 -12.77 11.74
C LEU A 33 9.71 -12.91 10.21
N TYR A 34 9.49 -11.84 9.47
CA TYR A 34 9.59 -11.86 8.01
C TYR A 34 10.99 -12.30 7.51
N LYS A 35 12.06 -11.88 8.18
CA LYS A 35 13.43 -12.31 7.86
C LYS A 35 13.64 -13.83 8.02
N SER A 36 12.83 -14.46 8.86
CA SER A 36 12.82 -15.92 9.08
C SER A 36 11.73 -16.62 8.25
N GLY A 37 11.14 -15.95 7.27
CA GLY A 37 10.10 -16.52 6.41
C GLY A 37 8.72 -16.63 7.08
N VAL A 38 8.51 -16.00 8.24
CA VAL A 38 7.25 -16.05 8.98
C VAL A 38 6.44 -14.77 8.76
N TYR A 39 5.22 -14.92 8.30
CA TYR A 39 4.29 -13.82 8.05
C TYR A 39 3.42 -13.55 9.28
N HIS A 40 3.68 -12.45 9.98
CA HIS A 40 2.97 -12.07 11.21
C HIS A 40 1.99 -10.92 10.95
N THR A 41 0.69 -11.20 11.06
CA THR A 41 -0.33 -10.14 11.03
C THR A 41 -0.34 -9.41 12.37
N ARG A 42 -0.11 -8.10 12.31
CA ARG A 42 0.00 -7.24 13.50
C ARG A 42 -1.35 -7.05 14.18
N LYS A 43 -1.33 -6.94 15.51
CA LYS A 43 -2.51 -6.69 16.32
C LYS A 43 -3.18 -5.35 15.96
N ARG A 44 -4.50 -5.32 16.05
CA ARG A 44 -5.29 -4.10 15.85
C ARG A 44 -4.94 -3.05 16.91
N ILE A 45 -4.80 -1.81 16.48
CA ILE A 45 -4.57 -0.65 17.34
C ILE A 45 -5.92 0.03 17.61
N LYS A 46 -6.37 0.01 18.88
CA LYS A 46 -7.72 0.46 19.28
C LYS A 46 -7.95 1.94 19.02
N SER A 47 -6.98 2.81 19.34
CA SER A 47 -7.08 4.25 19.13
C SER A 47 -6.95 4.71 17.66
N TYR A 48 -6.73 3.78 16.73
CA TYR A 48 -6.66 4.11 15.31
C TYR A 48 -8.00 3.82 14.62
N PRO A 49 -8.66 4.84 14.05
CA PRO A 49 -9.95 4.64 13.40
C PRO A 49 -9.82 3.77 12.16
N LYS A 50 -10.77 2.85 11.98
CA LYS A 50 -10.88 2.03 10.77
C LYS A 50 -11.54 2.87 9.67
N LYS A 51 -10.75 3.30 8.70
CA LYS A 51 -11.23 4.06 7.53
C LYS A 51 -10.86 3.36 6.24
N THR A 52 -11.75 3.42 5.25
CA THR A 52 -11.44 2.97 3.90
C THR A 52 -10.34 3.87 3.30
N SER A 53 -9.35 3.25 2.66
CA SER A 53 -8.27 3.98 2.02
C SER A 53 -8.80 4.94 0.93
N PRO A 54 -8.30 6.20 0.87
CA PRO A 54 -8.63 7.10 -0.23
C PRO A 54 -8.31 6.51 -1.61
N HIS A 55 -7.30 5.65 -1.71
CA HIS A 55 -6.93 4.98 -2.96
C HIS A 55 -8.01 4.00 -3.42
N ILE A 56 -8.66 3.30 -2.49
CA ILE A 56 -9.79 2.42 -2.78
C ILE A 56 -10.98 3.26 -3.28
N LEU A 57 -11.30 4.35 -2.61
CA LEU A 57 -12.40 5.24 -3.01
C LEU A 57 -12.16 5.86 -4.39
N ASN A 58 -10.95 6.32 -4.66
CA ASN A 58 -10.56 6.85 -5.98
C ASN A 58 -10.67 5.80 -7.08
N THR A 59 -10.24 4.57 -6.80
CA THR A 59 -10.34 3.47 -7.77
C THR A 59 -11.80 3.17 -8.11
N ARG A 60 -12.66 3.08 -7.11
CA ARG A 60 -14.11 2.90 -7.31
C ARG A 60 -14.70 4.01 -8.18
N ARG A 61 -14.32 5.24 -7.90
CA ARG A 61 -14.81 6.42 -8.66
C ARG A 61 -14.31 6.43 -10.11
N ILE A 62 -13.03 6.19 -10.33
CA ILE A 62 -12.40 6.30 -11.66
C ILE A 62 -12.77 5.12 -12.56
N TYR A 63 -12.77 3.91 -12.04
CA TYR A 63 -12.99 2.68 -12.82
C TYR A 63 -14.41 2.13 -12.69
N LYS A 64 -15.28 2.75 -11.88
CA LYS A 64 -16.66 2.32 -11.66
C LYS A 64 -16.78 0.87 -11.22
N VAL A 65 -15.88 0.43 -10.35
CA VAL A 65 -15.87 -0.91 -9.75
C VAL A 65 -16.27 -0.85 -8.28
N GLU A 66 -16.95 -1.85 -7.80
CA GLU A 66 -17.33 -1.97 -6.39
C GLU A 66 -16.16 -2.46 -5.54
N LYS A 67 -15.50 -3.52 -6.00
CA LYS A 67 -14.39 -4.17 -5.31
C LYS A 67 -13.06 -3.85 -5.98
N VAL A 68 -12.10 -3.39 -5.20
CA VAL A 68 -10.75 -3.09 -5.66
C VAL A 68 -9.84 -4.28 -5.33
N LEU A 69 -9.79 -5.23 -6.24
CA LEU A 69 -8.94 -6.42 -6.17
C LEU A 69 -8.59 -6.87 -7.60
N PRO A 70 -7.57 -7.71 -7.78
CA PRO A 70 -7.25 -8.24 -9.10
C PRO A 70 -8.41 -9.08 -9.64
N SER A 71 -9.09 -8.55 -10.66
CA SER A 71 -10.23 -9.18 -11.30
C SER A 71 -10.22 -8.89 -12.80
N ARG A 72 -10.93 -9.72 -13.57
CA ARG A 72 -11.09 -9.50 -15.02
C ARG A 72 -11.78 -8.15 -15.30
N GLU A 73 -12.75 -7.77 -14.47
CA GLU A 73 -13.43 -6.48 -14.60
C GLU A 73 -12.46 -5.32 -14.41
N LEU A 74 -11.67 -5.31 -13.33
CA LEU A 74 -10.70 -4.25 -13.09
C LEU A 74 -9.59 -4.22 -14.14
N ALA A 75 -9.13 -5.39 -14.59
CA ALA A 75 -8.16 -5.51 -15.68
C ALA A 75 -8.67 -4.85 -16.98
N ARG A 76 -9.90 -5.15 -17.38
CA ARG A 76 -10.52 -4.55 -18.57
C ARG A 76 -10.68 -3.04 -18.43
N ARG A 77 -11.18 -2.55 -17.30
CA ARG A 77 -11.44 -1.12 -17.07
C ARG A 77 -10.18 -0.29 -16.92
N SER A 78 -9.14 -0.84 -16.31
CA SER A 78 -7.85 -0.14 -16.14
C SER A 78 -6.94 -0.22 -17.38
N GLY A 79 -7.15 -1.22 -18.22
CA GLY A 79 -6.28 -1.53 -19.35
C GLY A 79 -5.03 -2.32 -18.93
N CYS A 80 -5.01 -2.88 -17.72
CA CYS A 80 -3.90 -3.67 -17.21
C CYS A 80 -4.20 -5.17 -17.28
N SER A 81 -3.16 -5.98 -17.47
CA SER A 81 -3.28 -7.42 -17.38
C SER A 81 -3.62 -7.86 -15.95
N LEU A 82 -4.33 -8.97 -15.79
CA LEU A 82 -4.60 -9.54 -14.47
C LEU A 82 -3.31 -9.87 -13.71
N GLY A 83 -2.27 -10.34 -14.42
CA GLY A 83 -0.95 -10.60 -13.86
C GLY A 83 -0.29 -9.36 -13.28
N ALA A 84 -0.38 -8.21 -13.96
CA ALA A 84 0.13 -6.94 -13.45
C ALA A 84 -0.59 -6.49 -12.17
N LEU A 85 -1.93 -6.58 -12.13
CA LEU A 85 -2.71 -6.25 -10.93
C LEU A 85 -2.32 -7.14 -9.75
N LYS A 86 -2.20 -8.46 -9.97
CA LYS A 86 -1.74 -9.42 -8.94
C LYS A 86 -0.32 -9.13 -8.47
N ALA A 87 0.60 -8.76 -9.36
CA ALA A 87 1.98 -8.43 -9.01
C ALA A 87 2.06 -7.22 -8.07
N ILE A 88 1.27 -6.17 -8.33
CA ILE A 88 1.21 -4.99 -7.47
C ILE A 88 0.66 -5.34 -6.08
N VAL A 89 -0.39 -6.15 -6.00
CA VAL A 89 -0.95 -6.61 -4.71
C VAL A 89 0.08 -7.41 -3.92
N ARG A 90 0.79 -8.35 -4.55
CA ARG A 90 1.86 -9.14 -3.89
C ARG A 90 2.97 -8.25 -3.34
N LYS A 91 3.37 -7.21 -4.06
CA LYS A 91 4.35 -6.23 -3.55
C LYS A 91 3.83 -5.47 -2.33
N GLY A 92 2.55 -5.12 -2.31
CA GLY A 92 1.91 -4.49 -1.16
C GLY A 92 1.84 -5.43 0.05
N GLU A 93 1.48 -6.68 -0.15
CA GLU A 93 1.49 -7.71 0.90
C GLU A 93 2.89 -7.92 1.46
N GLY A 94 3.89 -8.09 0.61
CA GLY A 94 5.29 -8.20 1.02
C GLY A 94 5.77 -6.98 1.80
N ALA A 95 5.43 -5.78 1.36
CA ALA A 95 5.76 -4.55 2.08
C ALA A 95 5.09 -4.45 3.45
N TYR A 96 3.86 -4.96 3.61
CA TYR A 96 3.19 -5.04 4.90
C TYR A 96 4.03 -5.80 5.93
N PHE A 97 4.57 -6.96 5.56
CA PHE A 97 5.34 -7.81 6.47
C PHE A 97 6.78 -7.34 6.65
N SER A 98 7.45 -6.94 5.58
CA SER A 98 8.88 -6.57 5.58
C SER A 98 9.15 -5.15 6.09
N SER A 99 8.25 -4.22 5.78
CA SER A 99 8.46 -2.79 6.07
C SER A 99 7.44 -2.23 7.04
N GLY A 100 6.17 -2.49 6.80
CA GLY A 100 5.07 -2.05 7.64
C GLY A 100 3.89 -1.51 6.85
N SER A 101 2.90 -1.01 7.59
CA SER A 101 1.67 -0.42 7.08
C SER A 101 1.12 0.60 8.06
N ARG A 102 0.10 1.35 7.66
CA ARG A 102 -0.74 2.06 8.64
C ARG A 102 -1.28 1.07 9.68
N PRO A 103 -1.54 1.50 10.92
CA PRO A 103 -2.14 0.64 11.94
C PRO A 103 -3.46 0.01 11.47
N SER A 104 -3.78 -1.15 12.02
CA SER A 104 -5.06 -1.86 11.79
C SER A 104 -5.30 -2.32 10.34
N GLN A 105 -4.26 -2.42 9.54
CA GLN A 105 -4.28 -3.05 8.22
C GLN A 105 -3.93 -4.54 8.29
N THR A 106 -4.23 -5.26 7.22
CA THR A 106 -3.76 -6.63 6.96
C THR A 106 -2.86 -6.63 5.71
N GLY A 107 -2.20 -7.76 5.44
CA GLY A 107 -1.41 -7.90 4.21
C GLY A 107 -2.26 -7.65 2.96
N HIS A 108 -3.44 -8.28 2.90
CA HIS A 108 -4.36 -8.11 1.76
C HIS A 108 -4.89 -6.68 1.62
N SER A 109 -5.39 -6.08 2.70
CA SER A 109 -5.92 -4.71 2.64
C SER A 109 -4.84 -3.70 2.24
N TRP A 110 -3.61 -3.89 2.68
CA TRP A 110 -2.48 -3.05 2.28
C TRP A 110 -2.10 -3.26 0.80
N GLY A 111 -2.14 -4.51 0.32
CA GLY A 111 -1.94 -4.86 -1.08
C GLY A 111 -2.99 -4.22 -1.99
N TYR A 112 -4.25 -4.28 -1.62
CA TYR A 112 -5.35 -3.66 -2.39
C TYR A 112 -5.27 -2.13 -2.40
N ALA A 113 -4.90 -1.50 -1.28
CA ALA A 113 -4.66 -0.06 -1.23
C ALA A 113 -3.49 0.35 -2.13
N ARG A 114 -2.43 -0.45 -2.17
CA ARG A 114 -1.30 -0.24 -3.09
C ARG A 114 -1.73 -0.36 -4.55
N LEU A 115 -2.54 -1.36 -4.89
CA LEU A 115 -3.11 -1.51 -6.21
C LEU A 115 -3.93 -0.27 -6.59
N GLY A 116 -4.83 0.17 -5.73
CA GLY A 116 -5.62 1.37 -5.95
C GLY A 116 -4.74 2.61 -6.19
N SER A 117 -3.72 2.81 -5.38
CA SER A 117 -2.74 3.89 -5.57
C SER A 117 -2.00 3.79 -6.91
N ALA A 118 -1.60 2.59 -7.30
CA ALA A 118 -0.85 2.38 -8.54
C ALA A 118 -1.66 2.73 -9.80
N ILE A 119 -2.91 2.28 -9.87
CA ILE A 119 -3.76 2.47 -11.07
C ILE A 119 -4.51 3.80 -11.10
N THR A 120 -4.44 4.61 -10.04
CA THR A 120 -5.07 5.94 -9.97
C THR A 120 -4.06 7.09 -9.96
N GLY A 121 -2.80 6.83 -10.27
CA GLY A 121 -1.77 7.86 -10.30
C GLY A 121 -1.30 8.34 -8.92
N GLY A 122 -1.44 7.52 -7.89
CA GLY A 122 -0.91 7.79 -6.57
C GLY A 122 0.60 7.48 -6.45
N LYS A 123 1.12 7.50 -5.24
CA LYS A 123 2.55 7.28 -4.98
C LYS A 123 3.06 5.93 -5.50
N SER A 124 2.23 4.87 -5.40
CA SER A 124 2.59 3.55 -5.89
C SER A 124 2.67 3.47 -7.41
N ALA A 125 1.98 4.34 -8.14
CA ALA A 125 2.07 4.41 -9.60
C ALA A 125 3.50 4.68 -10.09
N VAL A 126 4.29 5.39 -9.32
CA VAL A 126 5.69 5.68 -9.68
C VAL A 126 6.63 4.60 -9.13
N VAL A 127 6.39 4.11 -7.92
CA VAL A 127 7.20 3.02 -7.33
C VAL A 127 7.05 1.73 -8.15
N ASP A 128 5.84 1.43 -8.63
CA ASP A 128 5.51 0.25 -9.41
C ASP A 128 5.37 0.51 -10.91
N PHE A 129 5.89 1.65 -11.38
CA PHE A 129 5.75 2.04 -12.79
C PHE A 129 6.26 0.97 -13.77
N HIS A 130 7.33 0.27 -13.41
CA HIS A 130 7.86 -0.83 -14.23
C HIS A 130 6.86 -1.98 -14.45
N ILE A 131 5.97 -2.24 -13.49
CA ILE A 131 4.90 -3.25 -13.62
C ILE A 131 3.80 -2.71 -14.54
N ILE A 132 3.41 -1.44 -14.35
CA ILE A 132 2.39 -0.77 -15.16
C ILE A 132 2.86 -0.64 -16.61
N GLU A 133 4.11 -0.26 -16.83
CA GLU A 133 4.69 -0.11 -18.17
C GLU A 133 4.67 -1.42 -18.96
N LYS A 134 5.00 -2.54 -18.32
CA LYS A 134 4.99 -3.86 -18.95
C LYS A 134 3.61 -4.48 -19.09
N GLY A 135 2.75 -4.28 -18.09
CA GLY A 135 1.52 -5.02 -17.95
C GLY A 135 0.25 -4.24 -18.28
N CYS A 136 0.33 -2.95 -18.60
CA CYS A 136 -0.83 -2.12 -18.93
C CYS A 136 -0.71 -1.54 -20.34
N LYS A 137 -1.83 -1.46 -21.06
CA LYS A 137 -1.88 -0.83 -22.38
C LYS A 137 -1.56 0.66 -22.26
N ARG A 138 -0.71 1.19 -23.14
CA ARG A 138 -0.37 2.62 -23.18
C ARG A 138 -1.57 3.54 -23.40
N SER A 139 -2.57 3.07 -24.12
CA SER A 139 -3.87 3.73 -24.30
C SER A 139 -4.77 3.65 -23.08
N GLY A 140 -4.47 2.76 -22.13
CA GLY A 140 -5.26 2.53 -20.93
C GLY A 140 -5.17 3.66 -19.90
N LYS A 141 -6.23 3.81 -19.13
CA LYS A 141 -6.33 4.89 -18.12
C LYS A 141 -5.24 4.75 -17.03
N ALA A 142 -4.96 3.54 -16.56
CA ALA A 142 -3.94 3.31 -15.53
C ALA A 142 -2.55 3.76 -15.99
N TYR A 143 -2.15 3.41 -17.20
CA TYR A 143 -0.86 3.84 -17.76
C TYR A 143 -0.75 5.36 -17.87
N LYS A 144 -1.78 6.01 -18.41
CA LYS A 144 -1.80 7.48 -18.56
C LYS A 144 -1.70 8.20 -17.21
N LEU A 145 -2.43 7.74 -16.21
CA LEU A 145 -2.37 8.29 -14.85
C LEU A 145 -1.01 8.06 -14.18
N ALA A 146 -0.43 6.87 -14.35
CA ALA A 146 0.89 6.55 -13.82
C ALA A 146 2.00 7.39 -14.48
N LEU A 147 1.94 7.59 -15.79
CA LEU A 147 2.89 8.43 -16.53
C LEU A 147 2.82 9.89 -16.06
N LYS A 148 1.62 10.42 -15.85
CA LYS A 148 1.41 11.76 -15.29
C LYS A 148 2.00 11.85 -13.87
N ALA A 149 1.75 10.87 -13.01
CA ALA A 149 2.28 10.83 -11.65
C ALA A 149 3.81 10.80 -11.62
N LYS A 150 4.43 10.08 -12.57
CA LYS A 150 5.90 9.99 -12.69
C LYS A 150 6.56 11.35 -13.00
N ARG A 151 5.87 12.25 -13.68
CA ARG A 151 6.35 13.59 -14.05
C ARG A 151 6.26 14.61 -12.91
N VAL A 152 5.49 14.34 -11.87
CA VAL A 152 5.28 15.26 -10.74
C VAL A 152 6.37 15.08 -9.67
N LYS A 153 6.99 16.19 -9.20
CA LYS A 153 7.95 16.18 -8.09
C LYS A 153 7.26 15.71 -6.81
N ARG A 154 7.92 14.83 -6.05
CA ARG A 154 7.36 14.22 -4.85
C ARG A 154 7.86 14.85 -3.58
N ARG A 155 6.97 14.97 -2.59
CA ARG A 155 7.34 15.29 -1.21
C ARG A 155 7.99 14.05 -0.56
N HIS A 156 9.08 14.28 0.20
CA HIS A 156 9.72 13.22 0.97
C HIS A 156 8.77 12.64 2.03
N THR A 157 8.85 11.32 2.24
CA THR A 157 8.09 10.63 3.28
C THR A 157 8.68 10.96 4.64
N ARG A 158 7.85 11.49 5.54
CA ARG A 158 8.25 11.75 6.93
C ARG A 158 8.52 10.45 7.67
N LYS A 159 9.63 10.39 8.40
CA LYS A 159 10.06 9.22 9.18
C LYS A 159 10.08 9.53 10.67
N THR A 160 10.00 8.50 11.50
CA THR A 160 10.19 8.52 12.96
C THR A 160 11.07 7.36 13.39
N LYS A 161 11.67 7.47 14.57
CA LYS A 161 12.46 6.37 15.18
C LYS A 161 11.57 5.57 16.14
N ILE A 162 11.75 4.27 16.18
CA ILE A 162 11.06 3.32 17.06
C ILE A 162 12.05 2.40 17.78
#